data_d52d3f6bde6e495469ec9d1480d4773f
#
_entry.id   d52d3f6bde6e495469ec9d1480d4773f
#
_cell.length_a   1.000
_cell.length_b   1.000
_cell.length_c   1.000
_cell.angle_alpha   90.00
_cell.angle_beta   90.00
_cell.angle_gamma   90.00
#
_symmetry.space_group_name_H-M   'P 1'
#
loop_
_entity.id
_entity.type
_entity.pdbx_description
1 polymer ?
#
loop_
_entity_poly.entity_id
_entity_poly.type
_entity_poly.pdbx_seq_one_letter_code
_entity_poly.pdbx_strand_id
1 'polypeptide(L)'
;MIDLRQFRQFIAVAETLSFRRAAERLHMAQPPLSTAIRKLEDELGVALLERDNRGSRLTPAGEAFLLEARRALEQAERAVAVARRAGAGLGGTLRLRFVDSTVNALLPLILRAFQERHPNVDFQLEEGTTADQVLALRQDRTDASLVVLPVADAGDVHVEPLLRDRMVAALPDGHRLAHRRRIALAELADEPWVMFAAHHGPGMHALIVTACAQAGFAPRVVQQPRQMQTTAGLVAGGIGVALMPRLFVPMHPQGITFCELKDAGSPLAYELALAYRTPSPLVDALRESARNAVRELGLVVAT
;
A
#
# COMPACT_ATOMS: atom_id res chain seq x y z
N MET A 1 36.34 10.41 -4.02
CA MET A 1 34.93 10.47 -4.54
C MET A 1 34.18 9.29 -3.96
N ILE A 2 33.10 9.56 -3.29
CA ILE A 2 32.22 8.54 -2.66
C ILE A 2 31.52 7.70 -3.73
N ASP A 3 31.49 6.37 -3.59
CA ASP A 3 30.91 5.44 -4.54
C ASP A 3 29.85 4.50 -3.91
N LEU A 4 29.06 3.84 -4.75
CA LEU A 4 27.99 2.94 -4.31
C LEU A 4 28.52 1.68 -3.58
N ARG A 5 29.78 1.32 -3.76
CA ARG A 5 30.40 0.21 -3.05
C ARG A 5 30.60 0.58 -1.58
N GLN A 6 31.04 1.81 -1.31
CA GLN A 6 31.16 2.33 0.06
C GLN A 6 29.80 2.41 0.75
N PHE A 7 28.72 2.77 0.03
CA PHE A 7 27.34 2.74 0.55
C PHE A 7 26.94 1.33 0.99
N ARG A 8 27.15 0.32 0.13
CA ARG A 8 26.86 -1.09 0.48
C ARG A 8 27.64 -1.55 1.70
N GLN A 9 28.92 -1.18 1.78
CA GLN A 9 29.78 -1.53 2.89
C GLN A 9 29.32 -0.88 4.19
N PHE A 10 28.96 0.40 4.15
CA PHE A 10 28.44 1.11 5.30
C PHE A 10 27.09 0.52 5.77
N ILE A 11 26.16 0.29 4.88
CA ILE A 11 24.85 -0.30 5.20
C ILE A 11 25.04 -1.67 5.88
N ALA A 12 25.93 -2.52 5.37
CA ALA A 12 26.19 -3.82 5.98
C ALA A 12 26.73 -3.70 7.42
N VAL A 13 27.59 -2.73 7.70
CA VAL A 13 28.10 -2.48 9.05
C VAL A 13 27.00 -1.89 9.94
N ALA A 14 26.22 -0.94 9.43
CA ALA A 14 25.14 -0.28 10.15
C ALA A 14 24.03 -1.27 10.57
N GLU A 15 23.68 -2.23 9.72
CA GLU A 15 22.66 -3.24 10.01
C GLU A 15 23.12 -4.34 10.96
N THR A 16 24.39 -4.70 10.90
CA THR A 16 24.93 -5.78 11.74
C THR A 16 25.53 -5.26 13.05
N LEU A 17 25.84 -3.96 13.14
CA LEU A 17 26.59 -3.30 14.21
C LEU A 17 27.90 -4.03 14.54
N SER A 18 28.48 -4.73 13.55
CA SER A 18 29.66 -5.56 13.70
C SER A 18 30.46 -5.66 12.40
N PHE A 19 31.68 -5.13 12.39
CA PHE A 19 32.54 -5.21 11.23
C PHE A 19 32.83 -6.65 10.77
N ARG A 20 32.94 -7.59 11.72
CA ARG A 20 33.16 -9.00 11.39
C ARG A 20 31.96 -9.58 10.65
N ARG A 21 30.74 -9.46 11.20
CA ARG A 21 29.51 -9.96 10.57
C ARG A 21 29.21 -9.27 9.23
N ALA A 22 29.48 -7.97 9.14
CA ALA A 22 29.35 -7.24 7.89
C ALA A 22 30.32 -7.76 6.82
N ALA A 23 31.58 -8.03 7.19
CA ALA A 23 32.58 -8.57 6.27
C ALA A 23 32.19 -9.99 5.78
N GLU A 24 31.72 -10.85 6.69
CA GLU A 24 31.18 -12.18 6.34
C GLU A 24 30.01 -12.05 5.35
N ARG A 25 29.05 -11.16 5.60
CA ARG A 25 27.89 -10.91 4.69
C ARG A 25 28.32 -10.37 3.32
N LEU A 26 29.39 -9.60 3.26
CA LEU A 26 29.94 -9.03 2.02
C LEU A 26 30.96 -9.94 1.34
N HIS A 27 31.21 -11.13 1.89
CA HIS A 27 32.23 -12.08 1.41
C HIS A 27 33.61 -11.45 1.26
N MET A 28 34.02 -10.67 2.26
CA MET A 28 35.33 -9.99 2.29
C MET A 28 36.03 -10.10 3.65
N ALA A 29 37.29 -9.78 3.70
CA ALA A 29 38.02 -9.68 4.97
C ALA A 29 37.64 -8.40 5.74
N GLN A 30 37.70 -8.46 7.09
CA GLN A 30 37.36 -7.31 7.93
C GLN A 30 38.31 -6.09 7.76
N PRO A 31 39.66 -6.23 7.61
CA PRO A 31 40.54 -5.08 7.50
C PRO A 31 40.21 -4.14 6.32
N PRO A 32 40.00 -4.63 5.08
CA PRO A 32 39.60 -3.76 3.97
C PRO A 32 38.25 -3.08 4.18
N LEU A 33 37.28 -3.74 4.85
CA LEU A 33 36.00 -3.12 5.19
C LEU A 33 36.19 -1.95 6.16
N SER A 34 37.01 -2.16 7.22
CA SER A 34 37.29 -1.10 8.19
C SER A 34 37.99 0.10 7.55
N THR A 35 38.93 -0.15 6.62
CA THR A 35 39.59 0.92 5.85
C THR A 35 38.62 1.67 4.94
N ALA A 36 37.69 0.96 4.27
CA ALA A 36 36.70 1.58 3.40
C ALA A 36 35.75 2.50 4.18
N ILE A 37 35.32 2.08 5.38
CA ILE A 37 34.45 2.91 6.22
C ILE A 37 35.19 4.15 6.73
N ARG A 38 36.43 4.02 7.18
CA ARG A 38 37.21 5.20 7.58
C ARG A 38 37.40 6.19 6.43
N LYS A 39 37.74 5.68 5.24
CA LYS A 39 37.86 6.53 4.05
C LYS A 39 36.55 7.25 3.73
N LEU A 40 35.37 6.59 3.90
CA LEU A 40 34.06 7.21 3.73
C LEU A 40 33.85 8.33 4.77
N GLU A 41 34.16 8.08 6.05
CA GLU A 41 34.06 9.07 7.13
C GLU A 41 35.01 10.26 6.88
N ASP A 42 36.23 10.01 6.42
CA ASP A 42 37.20 11.04 6.06
C ASP A 42 36.72 11.91 4.88
N GLU A 43 36.12 11.28 3.85
CA GLU A 43 35.57 12.01 2.68
C GLU A 43 34.34 12.84 3.06
N LEU A 44 33.52 12.38 4.02
CA LEU A 44 32.35 13.10 4.53
C LEU A 44 32.74 14.17 5.57
N GLY A 45 33.90 14.07 6.19
CA GLY A 45 34.33 14.95 7.26
C GLY A 45 33.60 14.75 8.60
N VAL A 46 32.86 13.64 8.74
CA VAL A 46 32.08 13.31 9.95
C VAL A 46 32.16 11.81 10.25
N ALA A 47 32.17 11.45 11.52
CA ALA A 47 32.08 10.06 11.95
C ALA A 47 30.65 9.56 11.81
N LEU A 48 30.48 8.40 11.17
CA LEU A 48 29.21 7.72 11.01
C LEU A 48 29.01 6.63 12.08
N LEU A 49 30.13 6.11 12.64
CA LEU A 49 30.14 5.04 13.63
C LEU A 49 30.94 5.42 14.85
N GLU A 50 30.38 5.20 16.03
CA GLU A 50 31.11 5.14 17.29
C GLU A 50 31.58 3.71 17.52
N ARG A 51 32.85 3.55 17.89
CA ARG A 51 33.47 2.24 18.15
C ARG A 51 33.86 2.17 19.62
N ASP A 52 33.32 1.22 20.32
CA ASP A 52 33.69 0.91 21.69
C ASP A 52 34.15 -0.55 21.83
N ASN A 53 34.58 -0.94 23.03
CA ASN A 53 35.02 -2.30 23.32
C ASN A 53 33.85 -3.35 23.26
N ARG A 54 32.62 -2.90 23.07
CA ARG A 54 31.41 -3.75 23.04
C ARG A 54 30.81 -3.85 21.64
N GLY A 55 31.30 -3.08 20.65
CA GLY A 55 30.80 -3.11 19.29
C GLY A 55 30.83 -1.76 18.57
N SER A 56 29.95 -1.59 17.61
CA SER A 56 29.79 -0.32 16.88
C SER A 56 28.36 0.20 17.05
N ARG A 57 28.21 1.51 17.13
CA ARG A 57 26.91 2.20 17.14
C ARG A 57 26.89 3.24 16.04
N LEU A 58 25.69 3.56 15.54
CA LEU A 58 25.54 4.69 14.64
C LEU A 58 25.62 6.01 15.42
N THR A 59 26.28 7.00 14.84
CA THR A 59 26.14 8.39 15.25
C THR A 59 24.81 8.96 14.67
N PRO A 60 24.33 10.14 15.12
CA PRO A 60 23.21 10.82 14.45
C PRO A 60 23.47 11.07 12.96
N ALA A 61 24.72 11.38 12.57
CA ALA A 61 25.13 11.50 11.17
C ALA A 61 25.07 10.14 10.45
N GLY A 62 25.43 9.04 11.14
CA GLY A 62 25.34 7.68 10.62
C GLY A 62 23.89 7.23 10.37
N GLU A 63 22.96 7.56 11.27
CA GLU A 63 21.54 7.28 11.09
C GLU A 63 20.96 8.02 9.88
N ALA A 64 21.24 9.32 9.76
CA ALA A 64 20.82 10.12 8.62
C ALA A 64 21.43 9.60 7.31
N PHE A 65 22.72 9.30 7.31
CA PHE A 65 23.42 8.77 6.14
C PHE A 65 22.90 7.37 5.73
N LEU A 66 22.55 6.51 6.70
CA LEU A 66 22.00 5.18 6.42
C LEU A 66 20.73 5.25 5.58
N LEU A 67 19.84 6.18 5.92
CA LEU A 67 18.60 6.38 5.18
C LEU A 67 18.86 6.78 3.73
N GLU A 68 19.74 7.75 3.53
CA GLU A 68 20.06 8.27 2.18
C GLU A 68 20.92 7.28 1.36
N ALA A 69 21.84 6.56 2.01
CA ALA A 69 22.63 5.53 1.35
C ALA A 69 21.78 4.37 0.82
N ARG A 70 20.74 3.95 1.55
CA ARG A 70 19.76 2.96 1.07
C ARG A 70 19.03 3.48 -0.16
N ARG A 71 18.51 4.70 -0.11
CA ARG A 71 17.81 5.34 -1.24
C ARG A 71 18.70 5.43 -2.50
N ALA A 72 19.96 5.80 -2.32
CA ALA A 72 20.91 5.90 -3.43
C ALA A 72 21.20 4.54 -4.08
N LEU A 73 21.36 3.47 -3.29
CA LEU A 73 21.53 2.11 -3.83
C LEU A 73 20.28 1.63 -4.57
N GLU A 74 19.10 1.81 -3.98
CA GLU A 74 17.82 1.47 -4.62
C GLU A 74 17.67 2.19 -5.96
N GLN A 75 18.02 3.47 -6.01
CA GLN A 75 17.96 4.25 -7.26
C GLN A 75 18.96 3.77 -8.31
N ALA A 76 20.18 3.37 -7.91
CA ALA A 76 21.17 2.81 -8.81
C ALA A 76 20.71 1.45 -9.40
N GLU A 77 20.16 0.58 -8.57
CA GLU A 77 19.59 -0.70 -9.01
C GLU A 77 18.40 -0.48 -9.95
N ARG A 78 17.58 0.53 -9.67
CA ARG A 78 16.49 0.96 -10.55
C ARG A 78 16.98 1.44 -11.91
N ALA A 79 18.04 2.24 -11.97
CA ALA A 79 18.63 2.70 -13.23
C ALA A 79 19.10 1.52 -14.10
N VAL A 80 19.74 0.52 -13.49
CA VAL A 80 20.13 -0.72 -14.18
C VAL A 80 18.91 -1.49 -14.68
N ALA A 81 17.85 -1.61 -13.87
CA ALA A 81 16.62 -2.28 -14.27
C ALA A 81 15.92 -1.56 -15.42
N VAL A 82 15.85 -0.22 -15.41
CA VAL A 82 15.28 0.59 -16.50
C VAL A 82 16.06 0.40 -17.78
N ALA A 83 17.39 0.45 -17.74
CA ALA A 83 18.24 0.24 -18.91
C ALA A 83 18.06 -1.16 -19.52
N ARG A 84 18.01 -2.21 -18.69
CA ARG A 84 17.74 -3.58 -19.12
C ARG A 84 16.35 -3.73 -19.74
N ARG A 85 15.32 -3.07 -19.16
CA ARG A 85 13.95 -3.06 -19.69
C ARG A 85 13.88 -2.40 -21.06
N ALA A 86 14.55 -1.26 -21.24
CA ALA A 86 14.59 -0.56 -22.52
C ALA A 86 15.25 -1.42 -23.61
N GLY A 87 16.27 -2.23 -23.26
CA GLY A 87 16.96 -3.12 -24.20
C GLY A 87 16.23 -4.43 -24.52
N ALA A 88 15.33 -4.88 -23.64
CA ALA A 88 14.66 -6.19 -23.76
C ALA A 88 13.18 -6.10 -24.22
N GLY A 89 12.67 -4.91 -24.55
CA GLY A 89 11.25 -4.69 -24.79
C GLY A 89 10.46 -4.66 -23.46
N LEU A 90 9.14 -5.02 -23.49
CA LEU A 90 8.27 -5.05 -22.29
C LEU A 90 8.57 -6.25 -21.37
N GLY A 91 9.84 -6.55 -21.11
CA GLY A 91 10.25 -7.54 -20.12
C GLY A 91 10.72 -6.90 -18.81
N GLY A 92 10.81 -7.68 -17.72
CA GLY A 92 11.33 -7.25 -16.42
C GLY A 92 10.33 -7.41 -15.28
N THR A 93 10.51 -6.64 -14.19
CA THR A 93 9.66 -6.73 -13.00
C THR A 93 8.79 -5.49 -12.85
N LEU A 94 7.49 -5.66 -12.67
CA LEU A 94 6.54 -4.61 -12.30
C LEU A 94 6.23 -4.73 -10.81
N ARG A 95 6.65 -3.73 -10.04
CA ARG A 95 6.35 -3.64 -8.61
C ARG A 95 4.99 -2.98 -8.44
N LEU A 96 4.01 -3.77 -8.01
CA LEU A 96 2.64 -3.32 -7.81
C LEU A 96 2.26 -3.46 -6.34
N ARG A 97 1.82 -2.37 -5.73
CA ARG A 97 1.16 -2.39 -4.43
C ARG A 97 -0.36 -2.27 -4.57
N PHE A 98 -1.08 -2.81 -3.61
CA PHE A 98 -2.54 -2.83 -3.66
C PHE A 98 -3.16 -2.82 -2.27
N VAL A 99 -4.40 -2.33 -2.17
CA VAL A 99 -5.22 -2.45 -0.96
C VAL A 99 -5.91 -3.83 -0.92
N ASP A 100 -6.10 -4.36 0.28
CA ASP A 100 -6.71 -5.68 0.54
C ASP A 100 -8.06 -5.88 -0.15
N SER A 101 -8.86 -4.84 -0.24
CA SER A 101 -10.18 -4.87 -0.89
C SER A 101 -10.15 -5.22 -2.39
N THR A 102 -9.00 -5.11 -3.06
CA THR A 102 -8.86 -5.47 -4.49
C THR A 102 -8.55 -6.93 -4.72
N VAL A 103 -8.03 -7.64 -3.70
CA VAL A 103 -7.44 -8.99 -3.81
C VAL A 103 -8.42 -10.01 -4.38
N ASN A 104 -9.68 -9.90 -4.02
CA ASN A 104 -10.64 -10.98 -4.27
C ASN A 104 -11.45 -10.83 -5.57
N ALA A 105 -11.43 -9.63 -6.17
CA ALA A 105 -12.21 -9.38 -7.38
C ALA A 105 -11.38 -8.72 -8.48
N LEU A 106 -10.79 -7.57 -8.21
CA LEU A 106 -10.17 -6.73 -9.24
C LEU A 106 -8.73 -7.16 -9.55
N LEU A 107 -7.90 -7.38 -8.53
CA LEU A 107 -6.48 -7.70 -8.71
C LEU A 107 -6.24 -8.96 -9.55
N PRO A 108 -6.94 -10.10 -9.33
CA PRO A 108 -6.74 -11.30 -10.14
C PRO A 108 -7.04 -11.08 -11.63
N LEU A 109 -8.06 -10.29 -11.94
CA LEU A 109 -8.42 -9.95 -13.32
C LEU A 109 -7.36 -9.06 -13.98
N ILE A 110 -6.84 -8.08 -13.24
CA ILE A 110 -5.75 -7.22 -13.72
C ILE A 110 -4.52 -8.06 -14.03
N LEU A 111 -4.10 -8.93 -13.09
CA LEU A 111 -2.89 -9.74 -13.23
C LEU A 111 -3.02 -10.70 -14.42
N ARG A 112 -4.18 -11.38 -14.56
CA ARG A 112 -4.45 -12.26 -15.69
C ARG A 112 -4.39 -11.51 -17.03
N ALA A 113 -5.14 -10.41 -17.17
CA ALA A 113 -5.19 -9.63 -18.40
C ALA A 113 -3.83 -9.02 -18.76
N PHE A 114 -3.02 -8.67 -17.78
CA PHE A 114 -1.66 -8.17 -18.00
C PHE A 114 -0.72 -9.29 -18.44
N GLN A 115 -0.73 -10.43 -17.75
CA GLN A 115 0.20 -11.54 -18.01
C GLN A 115 -0.04 -12.23 -19.35
N GLU A 116 -1.30 -12.31 -19.81
CA GLU A 116 -1.65 -12.78 -21.16
C GLU A 116 -0.99 -11.96 -22.28
N ARG A 117 -0.83 -10.66 -22.09
CA ARG A 117 -0.21 -9.74 -23.07
C ARG A 117 1.28 -9.54 -22.86
N HIS A 118 1.77 -9.72 -21.65
CA HIS A 118 3.14 -9.45 -21.22
C HIS A 118 3.72 -10.62 -20.42
N PRO A 119 3.85 -11.83 -21.04
CA PRO A 119 4.26 -13.05 -20.33
C PRO A 119 5.70 -13.00 -19.81
N ASN A 120 6.52 -12.09 -20.31
CA ASN A 120 7.92 -11.90 -19.90
C ASN A 120 8.10 -10.88 -18.78
N VAL A 121 7.00 -10.41 -18.17
CA VAL A 121 7.04 -9.46 -17.05
C VAL A 121 6.70 -10.19 -15.76
N ASP A 122 7.62 -10.16 -14.81
CA ASP A 122 7.38 -10.66 -13.46
C ASP A 122 6.69 -9.61 -12.60
N PHE A 123 5.81 -10.04 -11.70
CA PHE A 123 5.22 -9.17 -10.69
C PHE A 123 5.94 -9.30 -9.36
N GLN A 124 6.18 -8.16 -8.73
CA GLN A 124 6.46 -8.06 -7.30
C GLN A 124 5.26 -7.40 -6.63
N LEU A 125 4.49 -8.20 -5.90
CA LEU A 125 3.21 -7.80 -5.31
C LEU A 125 3.37 -7.53 -3.81
N GLU A 126 2.85 -6.41 -3.33
CA GLU A 126 2.88 -6.06 -1.91
C GLU A 126 1.58 -5.41 -1.48
N GLU A 127 0.96 -5.96 -0.43
CA GLU A 127 -0.25 -5.39 0.18
C GLU A 127 0.11 -4.25 1.13
N GLY A 128 -0.73 -3.22 1.18
CA GLY A 128 -0.56 -2.11 2.11
C GLY A 128 -1.75 -1.17 2.16
N THR A 129 -1.74 -0.22 3.11
CA THR A 129 -2.74 0.84 3.17
C THR A 129 -2.50 1.88 2.08
N THR A 130 -3.51 2.68 1.73
CA THR A 130 -3.34 3.80 0.78
C THR A 130 -2.20 4.74 1.21
N ALA A 131 -2.08 5.04 2.49
CA ALA A 131 -1.00 5.90 3.01
C ALA A 131 0.39 5.28 2.80
N ASP A 132 0.56 3.98 3.11
CA ASP A 132 1.82 3.26 2.90
C ASP A 132 2.19 3.22 1.42
N GLN A 133 1.20 3.07 0.54
CA GLN A 133 1.39 2.98 -0.91
C GLN A 133 1.82 4.33 -1.51
N VAL A 134 1.17 5.43 -1.12
CA VAL A 134 1.57 6.77 -1.56
C VAL A 134 2.99 7.09 -1.10
N LEU A 135 3.32 6.75 0.14
CA LEU A 135 4.70 6.89 0.64
C LEU A 135 5.69 6.05 -0.16
N ALA A 136 5.34 4.82 -0.51
CA ALA A 136 6.19 3.93 -1.31
C ALA A 136 6.41 4.47 -2.74
N LEU A 137 5.37 5.05 -3.36
CA LEU A 137 5.48 5.71 -4.67
C LEU A 137 6.42 6.92 -4.61
N ARG A 138 6.25 7.78 -3.60
CA ARG A 138 7.12 8.95 -3.39
C ARG A 138 8.59 8.56 -3.15
N GLN A 139 8.82 7.40 -2.58
CA GLN A 139 10.15 6.84 -2.31
C GLN A 139 10.66 5.94 -3.42
N ASP A 140 9.98 5.85 -4.55
CA ASP A 140 10.33 4.98 -5.67
C ASP A 140 10.46 3.48 -5.32
N ARG A 141 9.80 3.04 -4.25
CA ARG A 141 9.80 1.62 -3.82
C ARG A 141 8.78 0.76 -4.55
N THR A 142 7.88 1.37 -5.32
CA THR A 142 6.92 0.69 -6.18
C THR A 142 6.75 1.46 -7.49
N ASP A 143 6.33 0.79 -8.54
CA ASP A 143 6.12 1.39 -9.87
C ASP A 143 4.68 1.90 -10.02
N ALA A 144 3.72 1.16 -9.45
CA ALA A 144 2.31 1.51 -9.43
C ALA A 144 1.63 1.01 -8.16
N SER A 145 0.43 1.55 -7.88
CA SER A 145 -0.36 1.15 -6.72
C SER A 145 -1.86 1.25 -7.02
N LEU A 146 -2.64 0.31 -6.47
CA LEU A 146 -4.10 0.41 -6.42
C LEU A 146 -4.49 1.02 -5.07
N VAL A 147 -5.02 2.23 -5.09
CA VAL A 147 -5.32 3.03 -3.88
C VAL A 147 -6.80 3.34 -3.77
N VAL A 148 -7.26 3.61 -2.54
CA VAL A 148 -8.63 4.07 -2.27
C VAL A 148 -8.67 5.59 -2.22
N LEU A 149 -9.63 6.20 -2.92
CA LEU A 149 -9.88 7.64 -2.88
C LEU A 149 -10.76 8.06 -1.69
N PRO A 150 -10.63 9.30 -1.25
CA PRO A 150 -9.66 10.30 -1.65
C PRO A 150 -8.27 10.05 -1.06
N VAL A 151 -7.24 10.39 -1.83
CA VAL A 151 -5.86 10.42 -1.33
C VAL A 151 -5.61 11.80 -0.70
N ALA A 152 -5.28 11.83 0.58
CA ALA A 152 -5.18 13.07 1.35
C ALA A 152 -4.03 13.98 0.91
N ASP A 153 -2.89 13.41 0.54
CA ASP A 153 -1.70 14.13 0.06
C ASP A 153 -0.98 13.28 -1.00
N ALA A 154 -1.36 13.48 -2.25
CA ALA A 154 -0.73 12.77 -3.37
C ALA A 154 0.66 13.34 -3.72
N GLY A 155 0.91 14.62 -3.46
CA GLY A 155 2.16 15.28 -3.82
C GLY A 155 2.43 15.21 -5.32
N ASP A 156 3.56 14.59 -5.70
CA ASP A 156 4.00 14.36 -7.08
C ASP A 156 3.53 13.00 -7.66
N VAL A 157 2.61 12.32 -6.99
CA VAL A 157 2.02 11.06 -7.45
C VAL A 157 0.81 11.35 -8.34
N HIS A 158 0.80 10.78 -9.53
CA HIS A 158 -0.35 10.76 -10.41
C HIS A 158 -1.39 9.78 -9.86
N VAL A 159 -2.64 10.21 -9.76
CA VAL A 159 -3.74 9.40 -9.26
C VAL A 159 -4.86 9.44 -10.31
N GLU A 160 -5.08 8.30 -10.96
CA GLU A 160 -6.10 8.14 -12.01
C GLU A 160 -7.26 7.30 -11.46
N PRO A 161 -8.47 7.88 -11.33
CA PRO A 161 -9.65 7.11 -10.96
C PRO A 161 -9.83 5.92 -11.88
N LEU A 162 -10.10 4.75 -11.30
CA LEU A 162 -10.21 3.49 -12.02
C LEU A 162 -11.64 2.93 -11.99
N LEU A 163 -12.24 2.86 -10.82
CA LEU A 163 -13.61 2.41 -10.64
C LEU A 163 -14.30 3.16 -9.52
N ARG A 164 -15.63 3.22 -9.66
CA ARG A 164 -16.52 3.70 -8.61
C ARG A 164 -17.51 2.60 -8.25
N ASP A 165 -17.61 2.30 -6.96
CA ASP A 165 -18.50 1.31 -6.39
C ASP A 165 -19.32 1.92 -5.26
N ARG A 166 -20.31 1.20 -4.77
CA ARG A 166 -21.18 1.64 -3.67
C ARG A 166 -20.73 1.01 -2.37
N MET A 167 -20.98 1.72 -1.28
CA MET A 167 -20.90 1.12 0.05
C MET A 167 -22.20 0.42 0.39
N VAL A 168 -22.09 -0.70 1.09
CA VAL A 168 -23.19 -1.46 1.67
C VAL A 168 -22.98 -1.59 3.18
N ALA A 169 -24.09 -1.71 3.93
CA ALA A 169 -24.01 -2.05 5.34
C ALA A 169 -23.75 -3.54 5.51
N ALA A 170 -22.73 -3.88 6.30
CA ALA A 170 -22.45 -5.23 6.74
C ALA A 170 -22.96 -5.41 8.17
N LEU A 171 -23.86 -6.36 8.36
CA LEU A 171 -24.56 -6.62 9.62
C LEU A 171 -24.32 -8.08 10.03
N PRO A 172 -24.24 -8.41 11.34
CA PRO A 172 -24.31 -9.80 11.76
C PRO A 172 -25.62 -10.46 11.26
N ASP A 173 -25.61 -11.72 10.90
CA ASP A 173 -26.83 -12.41 10.38
C ASP A 173 -28.03 -12.35 11.35
N GLY A 174 -27.79 -12.33 12.65
CA GLY A 174 -28.82 -12.18 13.68
C GLY A 174 -29.28 -10.74 13.94
N HIS A 175 -28.77 -9.75 13.20
CA HIS A 175 -29.10 -8.35 13.44
C HIS A 175 -30.55 -8.03 13.09
N ARG A 176 -31.22 -7.15 13.86
CA ARG A 176 -32.63 -6.76 13.67
C ARG A 176 -32.97 -6.25 12.26
N LEU A 177 -32.01 -5.73 11.52
CA LEU A 177 -32.16 -5.22 10.17
C LEU A 177 -31.70 -6.22 9.08
N ALA A 178 -31.11 -7.35 9.42
CA ALA A 178 -30.53 -8.30 8.45
C ALA A 178 -31.55 -8.87 7.47
N HIS A 179 -32.85 -8.93 7.85
CA HIS A 179 -33.91 -9.37 6.97
C HIS A 179 -34.32 -8.34 5.88
N ARG A 180 -33.75 -7.12 5.96
CA ARG A 180 -34.09 -6.02 5.03
C ARG A 180 -33.08 -5.91 3.90
N ARG A 181 -33.58 -5.80 2.69
CA ARG A 181 -32.73 -5.63 1.51
C ARG A 181 -32.07 -4.23 1.46
N ARG A 182 -32.76 -3.20 2.00
CA ARG A 182 -32.31 -1.80 1.99
C ARG A 182 -32.65 -1.13 3.31
N ILE A 183 -31.68 -0.41 3.85
CA ILE A 183 -31.79 0.34 5.12
C ILE A 183 -31.32 1.78 4.94
N ALA A 184 -31.82 2.69 5.78
CA ALA A 184 -31.25 4.03 5.87
C ALA A 184 -30.03 4.00 6.79
N LEU A 185 -29.02 4.81 6.51
CA LEU A 185 -27.82 4.88 7.35
C LEU A 185 -28.14 5.29 8.80
N ALA A 186 -29.12 6.21 8.97
CA ALA A 186 -29.62 6.64 10.28
C ALA A 186 -30.16 5.50 11.15
N GLU A 187 -30.63 4.37 10.56
CA GLU A 187 -31.11 3.21 11.32
C GLU A 187 -30.00 2.46 12.06
N LEU A 188 -28.72 2.80 11.78
CA LEU A 188 -27.53 2.26 12.43
C LEU A 188 -26.91 3.20 13.48
N ALA A 189 -27.61 4.29 13.85
CA ALA A 189 -27.09 5.32 14.75
C ALA A 189 -26.69 4.79 16.14
N ASP A 190 -27.48 3.86 16.69
CA ASP A 190 -27.28 3.32 18.03
C ASP A 190 -26.38 2.06 18.06
N GLU A 191 -25.98 1.56 16.89
CA GLU A 191 -25.20 0.33 16.81
C GLU A 191 -23.71 0.58 17.17
N PRO A 192 -23.00 -0.45 17.66
CA PRO A 192 -21.55 -0.42 17.74
C PRO A 192 -20.93 -0.52 16.35
N TRP A 193 -19.90 0.27 16.06
CA TRP A 193 -19.27 0.33 14.74
C TRP A 193 -17.89 -0.30 14.73
N VAL A 194 -17.64 -1.10 13.70
CA VAL A 194 -16.32 -1.58 13.31
C VAL A 194 -15.88 -0.76 12.10
N MET A 195 -14.82 0.04 12.25
CA MET A 195 -14.44 1.03 11.24
C MET A 195 -12.91 1.18 11.16
N PHE A 196 -12.37 1.42 9.98
CA PHE A 196 -10.93 1.68 9.83
C PHE A 196 -10.47 2.87 10.66
N ALA A 197 -9.28 2.76 11.25
CA ALA A 197 -8.66 3.89 11.91
C ALA A 197 -8.29 4.99 10.91
N ALA A 198 -8.43 6.26 11.31
CA ALA A 198 -8.15 7.39 10.45
C ALA A 198 -6.72 7.39 9.88
N HIS A 199 -5.73 6.91 10.65
CA HIS A 199 -4.32 6.87 10.22
C HIS A 199 -4.00 5.75 9.21
N HIS A 200 -4.89 4.77 9.02
CA HIS A 200 -4.73 3.71 8.01
C HIS A 200 -5.42 4.03 6.68
N GLY A 201 -6.54 4.74 6.74
CA GLY A 201 -7.33 5.14 5.57
C GLY A 201 -8.04 6.46 5.81
N PRO A 202 -7.32 7.60 5.89
CA PRO A 202 -7.90 8.89 6.29
C PRO A 202 -9.06 9.30 5.39
N GLY A 203 -8.96 9.08 4.09
CA GLY A 203 -10.01 9.44 3.12
C GLY A 203 -11.30 8.65 3.36
N MET A 204 -11.22 7.33 3.43
CA MET A 204 -12.39 6.47 3.68
C MET A 204 -12.98 6.69 5.05
N HIS A 205 -12.15 6.89 6.09
CA HIS A 205 -12.60 7.23 7.42
C HIS A 205 -13.42 8.52 7.42
N ALA A 206 -12.90 9.58 6.79
CA ALA A 206 -13.59 10.87 6.69
C ALA A 206 -14.92 10.77 5.92
N LEU A 207 -14.95 10.00 4.84
CA LEU A 207 -16.19 9.77 4.07
C LEU A 207 -17.27 9.11 4.93
N ILE A 208 -16.93 8.06 5.68
CA ILE A 208 -17.89 7.34 6.54
C ILE A 208 -18.39 8.26 7.67
N VAL A 209 -17.47 8.96 8.36
CA VAL A 209 -17.82 9.89 9.44
C VAL A 209 -18.73 11.02 8.92
N THR A 210 -18.39 11.61 7.76
CA THR A 210 -19.20 12.65 7.13
C THR A 210 -20.60 12.15 6.77
N ALA A 211 -20.71 10.96 6.20
CA ALA A 211 -22.01 10.37 5.87
C ALA A 211 -22.87 10.10 7.11
N CYS A 212 -22.25 9.59 8.20
CA CYS A 212 -22.95 9.41 9.47
C CYS A 212 -23.43 10.76 10.04
N ALA A 213 -22.60 11.80 9.99
CA ALA A 213 -22.96 13.16 10.42
C ALA A 213 -24.12 13.72 9.59
N GLN A 214 -24.14 13.52 8.27
CA GLN A 214 -25.25 13.89 7.40
C GLN A 214 -26.54 13.11 7.69
N ALA A 215 -26.40 11.85 8.16
CA ALA A 215 -27.51 11.03 8.62
C ALA A 215 -27.96 11.36 10.07
N GLY A 216 -27.34 12.35 10.71
CA GLY A 216 -27.73 12.88 12.01
C GLY A 216 -27.07 12.22 13.22
N PHE A 217 -25.99 11.46 13.05
CA PHE A 217 -25.30 10.81 14.18
C PHE A 217 -23.76 10.73 14.02
N ALA A 218 -23.09 10.45 15.12
CA ALA A 218 -21.67 10.10 15.13
C ALA A 218 -21.52 8.58 15.42
N PRO A 219 -20.74 7.81 14.63
CA PRO A 219 -20.60 6.39 14.87
C PRO A 219 -19.86 6.09 16.18
N ARG A 220 -20.42 5.21 17.01
CA ARG A 220 -19.77 4.71 18.22
C ARG A 220 -18.78 3.60 17.88
N VAL A 221 -17.55 3.99 17.51
CA VAL A 221 -16.52 3.06 17.08
C VAL A 221 -16.01 2.22 18.26
N VAL A 222 -16.17 0.90 18.18
CA VAL A 222 -15.75 -0.06 19.21
C VAL A 222 -14.50 -0.85 18.80
N GLN A 223 -14.22 -0.98 17.48
CA GLN A 223 -13.03 -1.65 16.95
C GLN A 223 -12.52 -0.94 15.73
N GLN A 224 -11.20 -0.93 15.58
CA GLN A 224 -10.51 -0.27 14.45
C GLN A 224 -9.53 -1.23 13.76
N PRO A 225 -10.02 -2.18 12.95
CA PRO A 225 -9.16 -3.09 12.19
C PRO A 225 -8.39 -2.36 11.08
N ARG A 226 -7.34 -3.02 10.59
CA ARG A 226 -6.52 -2.52 9.48
C ARG A 226 -6.97 -3.05 8.11
N GLN A 227 -7.62 -4.21 8.08
CA GLN A 227 -7.96 -4.94 6.86
C GLN A 227 -9.48 -5.18 6.78
N MET A 228 -9.99 -5.20 5.55
CA MET A 228 -11.41 -5.46 5.26
C MET A 228 -11.84 -6.85 5.73
N GLN A 229 -10.97 -7.85 5.57
CA GLN A 229 -11.23 -9.21 6.03
C GLN A 229 -11.41 -9.28 7.56
N THR A 230 -10.59 -8.56 8.30
CA THR A 230 -10.72 -8.48 9.77
C THR A 230 -12.00 -7.74 10.15
N THR A 231 -12.37 -6.68 9.42
CA THR A 231 -13.66 -5.99 9.59
C THR A 231 -14.82 -6.98 9.44
N ALA A 232 -14.81 -7.78 8.37
CA ALA A 232 -15.81 -8.80 8.11
C ALA A 232 -15.88 -9.81 9.27
N GLY A 233 -14.74 -10.34 9.71
CA GLY A 233 -14.70 -11.30 10.83
C GLY A 233 -15.26 -10.73 12.14
N LEU A 234 -14.98 -9.47 12.46
CA LEU A 234 -15.51 -8.80 13.65
C LEU A 234 -17.04 -8.58 13.55
N VAL A 235 -17.54 -8.21 12.36
CA VAL A 235 -18.99 -8.12 12.12
C VAL A 235 -19.65 -9.49 12.24
N ALA A 236 -19.09 -10.52 11.62
CA ALA A 236 -19.60 -11.90 11.74
C ALA A 236 -19.64 -12.38 13.20
N GLY A 237 -18.66 -11.97 14.00
CA GLY A 237 -18.60 -12.25 15.44
C GLY A 237 -19.57 -11.41 16.30
N GLY A 238 -20.40 -10.55 15.72
CA GLY A 238 -21.40 -9.75 16.43
C GLY A 238 -20.82 -8.56 17.20
N ILE A 239 -19.58 -8.14 16.94
CA ILE A 239 -18.93 -7.02 17.63
C ILE A 239 -19.59 -5.68 17.28
N GLY A 240 -20.11 -5.57 16.06
CA GLY A 240 -20.77 -4.36 15.59
C GLY A 240 -21.14 -4.42 14.13
N VAL A 241 -21.52 -3.28 13.56
CA VAL A 241 -21.84 -3.10 12.14
C VAL A 241 -20.70 -2.37 11.43
N ALA A 242 -20.64 -2.50 10.09
CA ALA A 242 -19.66 -1.80 9.29
C ALA A 242 -20.26 -1.32 7.96
N LEU A 243 -19.58 -0.37 7.30
CA LEU A 243 -19.75 -0.12 5.87
C LEU A 243 -18.63 -0.79 5.10
N MET A 244 -18.97 -1.50 4.04
CA MET A 244 -18.02 -2.22 3.19
C MET A 244 -18.31 -1.96 1.71
N PRO A 245 -17.30 -1.98 0.83
CA PRO A 245 -17.53 -1.88 -0.61
C PRO A 245 -18.41 -3.03 -1.11
N ARG A 246 -19.33 -2.76 -2.03
CA ARG A 246 -20.14 -3.80 -2.66
C ARG A 246 -19.29 -4.85 -3.38
N LEU A 247 -18.15 -4.45 -3.89
CA LEU A 247 -17.14 -5.34 -4.48
C LEU A 247 -16.74 -6.49 -3.55
N PHE A 248 -16.89 -6.32 -2.24
CA PHE A 248 -16.60 -7.35 -1.23
C PHE A 248 -17.73 -8.38 -1.05
N VAL A 249 -18.97 -8.04 -1.44
CA VAL A 249 -20.16 -8.89 -1.25
C VAL A 249 -20.04 -10.28 -1.90
N PRO A 250 -19.46 -10.43 -3.11
CA PRO A 250 -19.33 -11.75 -3.77
C PRO A 250 -18.51 -12.77 -2.98
N MET A 251 -17.71 -12.34 -2.00
CA MET A 251 -16.95 -13.24 -1.14
C MET A 251 -17.82 -14.04 -0.16
N HIS A 252 -19.05 -13.63 0.06
CA HIS A 252 -20.02 -14.27 0.95
C HIS A 252 -19.43 -14.72 2.28
N PRO A 253 -18.79 -13.84 3.07
CA PRO A 253 -18.28 -14.23 4.38
C PRO A 253 -19.45 -14.74 5.22
N GLN A 254 -19.29 -15.93 5.81
CA GLN A 254 -20.34 -16.50 6.67
C GLN A 254 -20.57 -15.61 7.90
N GLY A 255 -21.82 -15.54 8.35
CA GLY A 255 -22.21 -14.76 9.53
C GLY A 255 -22.47 -13.28 9.24
N ILE A 256 -22.47 -12.86 7.96
CA ILE A 256 -22.71 -11.47 7.57
C ILE A 256 -23.83 -11.38 6.53
N THR A 257 -24.77 -10.52 6.81
CA THR A 257 -25.78 -10.07 5.84
C THR A 257 -25.44 -8.66 5.35
N PHE A 258 -25.45 -8.47 4.04
CA PHE A 258 -25.23 -7.18 3.40
C PHE A 258 -26.56 -6.52 3.03
N CYS A 259 -26.73 -5.25 3.45
CA CYS A 259 -27.90 -4.44 3.14
C CYS A 259 -27.48 -3.22 2.29
N GLU A 260 -28.23 -2.95 1.21
CA GLU A 260 -28.02 -1.73 0.46
C GLU A 260 -28.46 -0.50 1.26
N LEU A 261 -27.77 0.63 1.07
CA LEU A 261 -28.17 1.89 1.67
C LEU A 261 -29.23 2.58 0.80
N LYS A 262 -30.29 3.12 1.43
CA LYS A 262 -31.38 3.84 0.74
C LYS A 262 -30.91 5.19 0.18
N ASP A 263 -29.99 5.82 0.88
CA ASP A 263 -29.49 7.18 0.59
C ASP A 263 -28.34 7.15 -0.43
N ALA A 264 -28.45 6.28 -1.43
CA ALA A 264 -27.42 6.04 -2.46
C ALA A 264 -27.15 7.24 -3.40
N GLY A 265 -27.77 8.40 -3.17
CA GLY A 265 -27.39 9.69 -3.77
C GLY A 265 -26.31 10.43 -2.98
N SER A 266 -25.91 9.90 -1.85
CA SER A 266 -24.91 10.44 -0.92
C SER A 266 -23.47 10.15 -1.38
N PRO A 267 -22.48 10.94 -0.92
CA PRO A 267 -21.08 10.82 -1.26
C PRO A 267 -20.37 9.53 -0.80
N LEU A 268 -21.09 8.55 -0.26
CA LEU A 268 -20.58 7.23 0.11
C LEU A 268 -20.27 6.36 -1.12
N ALA A 269 -19.46 6.89 -2.02
CA ALA A 269 -18.86 6.11 -3.08
C ALA A 269 -17.53 5.54 -2.60
N TYR A 270 -17.35 4.25 -2.82
CA TYR A 270 -16.03 3.63 -2.74
C TYR A 270 -15.36 3.79 -4.09
N GLU A 271 -14.24 4.47 -4.13
CA GLU A 271 -13.53 4.70 -5.38
C GLU A 271 -12.11 4.14 -5.27
N LEU A 272 -11.69 3.40 -6.30
CA LEU A 272 -10.33 2.93 -6.49
C LEU A 272 -9.66 3.70 -7.60
N ALA A 273 -8.38 3.96 -7.44
CA ALA A 273 -7.54 4.61 -8.43
C ALA A 273 -6.26 3.80 -8.68
N LEU A 274 -5.72 3.94 -9.88
CA LEU A 274 -4.35 3.57 -10.19
C LEU A 274 -3.47 4.79 -9.87
N ALA A 275 -2.48 4.59 -9.03
CA ALA A 275 -1.52 5.61 -8.66
C ALA A 275 -0.12 5.22 -9.12
N TYR A 276 0.65 6.18 -9.62
CA TYR A 276 2.05 6.02 -10.05
C TYR A 276 2.76 7.36 -9.97
N ARG A 277 4.07 7.35 -9.82
CA ARG A 277 4.87 8.58 -9.83
C ARG A 277 5.51 8.82 -11.19
N THR A 278 6.14 7.80 -11.76
CA THR A 278 6.86 7.90 -13.02
C THR A 278 6.13 7.11 -14.10
N PRO A 279 5.67 7.77 -15.19
CA PRO A 279 5.11 7.07 -16.33
C PRO A 279 6.12 6.09 -16.94
N SER A 280 5.65 4.91 -17.36
CA SER A 280 6.48 3.92 -18.06
C SER A 280 5.59 3.02 -18.91
N PRO A 281 6.16 2.36 -19.95
CA PRO A 281 5.40 1.43 -20.78
C PRO A 281 4.71 0.30 -19.96
N LEU A 282 5.31 -0.15 -18.85
CA LEU A 282 4.71 -1.16 -17.98
C LEU A 282 3.53 -0.59 -17.18
N VAL A 283 3.62 0.66 -16.72
CA VAL A 283 2.52 1.34 -16.04
C VAL A 283 1.36 1.58 -17.04
N ASP A 284 1.65 1.96 -18.29
CA ASP A 284 0.63 2.12 -19.31
C ASP A 284 -0.09 0.81 -19.65
N ALA A 285 0.67 -0.28 -19.78
CA ALA A 285 0.11 -1.63 -19.96
C ALA A 285 -0.73 -2.09 -18.78
N LEU A 286 -0.28 -1.79 -17.55
CA LEU A 286 -1.05 -2.07 -16.32
C LEU A 286 -2.36 -1.28 -16.29
N ARG A 287 -2.32 0.00 -16.66
CA ARG A 287 -3.49 0.87 -16.76
C ARG A 287 -4.54 0.29 -17.72
N GLU A 288 -4.09 -0.15 -18.90
CA GLU A 288 -4.99 -0.77 -19.87
C GLU A 288 -5.62 -2.06 -19.32
N SER A 289 -4.81 -2.93 -18.70
CA SER A 289 -5.26 -4.17 -18.09
C SER A 289 -6.25 -3.91 -16.95
N ALA A 290 -5.99 -2.88 -16.12
CA ALA A 290 -6.88 -2.49 -15.05
C ALA A 290 -8.24 -1.98 -15.55
N ARG A 291 -8.25 -1.14 -16.59
CA ARG A 291 -9.50 -0.68 -17.21
C ARG A 291 -10.30 -1.82 -17.83
N ASN A 292 -9.64 -2.80 -18.44
CA ASN A 292 -10.31 -3.98 -18.98
C ASN A 292 -10.91 -4.85 -17.87
N ALA A 293 -10.20 -5.06 -16.77
CA ALA A 293 -10.70 -5.79 -15.61
C ALA A 293 -11.94 -5.13 -14.99
N VAL A 294 -11.98 -3.80 -14.91
CA VAL A 294 -13.18 -3.07 -14.43
C VAL A 294 -14.38 -3.29 -15.34
N ARG A 295 -14.18 -3.28 -16.65
CA ARG A 295 -15.26 -3.58 -17.64
C ARG A 295 -15.77 -5.02 -17.51
N GLU A 296 -14.86 -5.99 -17.32
CA GLU A 296 -15.21 -7.40 -17.10
C GLU A 296 -16.08 -7.59 -15.85
N LEU A 297 -15.86 -6.83 -14.79
CA LEU A 297 -16.69 -6.82 -13.58
C LEU A 297 -18.06 -6.13 -13.77
N GLY A 298 -18.31 -5.52 -14.91
CA GLY A 298 -19.54 -4.74 -15.14
C GLY A 298 -19.65 -3.47 -14.28
N LEU A 299 -18.49 -2.99 -13.76
CA LEU A 299 -18.40 -1.78 -12.95
C LEU A 299 -18.20 -0.56 -13.84
N VAL A 300 -18.59 0.61 -13.31
CA VAL A 300 -18.38 1.88 -14.01
C VAL A 300 -16.92 2.29 -13.90
N VAL A 301 -16.28 2.44 -15.07
CA VAL A 301 -14.95 3.07 -15.10
C VAL A 301 -15.12 4.51 -14.68
N ALA A 302 -14.41 4.94 -13.64
CA ALA A 302 -14.42 6.33 -13.21
C ALA A 302 -13.76 7.20 -14.31
N THR A 303 -14.40 8.27 -14.68
CA THR A 303 -13.93 9.27 -15.68
C THR A 303 -13.36 10.49 -14.97
#